data_69f1e149e088be1e30512fdcb735b527
#
_entry.id   69f1e149e088be1e30512fdcb735b527
#
_cell.length_a   1.000
_cell.length_b   1.000
_cell.length_c   1.000
_cell.angle_alpha   90.00
_cell.angle_beta   90.00
_cell.angle_gamma   90.00
#
_symmetry.space_group_name_H-M   'P 1'
#
loop_
_entity.id
_entity.type
_entity.pdbx_description
1 polymer ?
#
loop_
_entity_poly.entity_id
_entity_poly.type
_entity_poly.pdbx_seq_one_letter_code
_entity_poly.pdbx_strand_id
1 'polypeptide(L)'
;MLTIKKNFEFKRVLSKGKFVNSNNLAIYFFPNRLNLLRFGFAVGKKAGKAVERNRIKRIIRESARLTTISFNKGYDLVFVWKNKVSADNVKYIDIKKEVEYLYHKIQKEINNEKISIKSN
;
A
#
# COMPACT_ATOMS: atom_id res chain seq x y z
N MET A 1 -9.13 -6.92 8.37
CA MET A 1 -8.14 -5.91 7.93
C MET A 1 -8.43 -4.58 8.61
N LEU A 2 -7.46 -4.05 9.31
CA LEU A 2 -7.59 -2.74 9.96
C LEU A 2 -7.31 -1.63 8.95
N THR A 3 -8.12 -0.58 8.95
CA THR A 3 -7.94 0.55 8.04
C THR A 3 -7.64 1.83 8.80
N ILE A 4 -6.90 2.72 8.15
CA ILE A 4 -6.62 4.05 8.66
C ILE A 4 -7.90 4.88 8.54
N LYS A 5 -8.42 5.40 9.65
CA LYS A 5 -9.74 6.07 9.67
C LYS A 5 -9.67 7.59 9.67
N LYS A 6 -8.57 8.17 10.18
CA LYS A 6 -8.46 9.62 10.31
C LYS A 6 -7.67 10.22 9.15
N ASN A 7 -8.21 11.29 8.57
CA ASN A 7 -7.58 11.96 7.43
C ASN A 7 -6.16 12.44 7.73
N PHE A 8 -5.91 12.96 8.92
CA PHE A 8 -4.56 13.46 9.25
C PHE A 8 -3.55 12.33 9.34
N GLU A 9 -3.96 11.14 9.78
CA GLU A 9 -3.09 9.97 9.82
C GLU A 9 -2.74 9.49 8.42
N PHE A 10 -3.73 9.46 7.55
CA PHE A 10 -3.57 9.10 6.14
C PHE A 10 -2.60 10.07 5.45
N LYS A 11 -2.81 11.38 5.63
CA LYS A 11 -1.96 12.42 5.05
C LYS A 11 -0.53 12.36 5.59
N ARG A 12 -0.37 12.01 6.86
CA ARG A 12 0.96 11.87 7.47
C ARG A 12 1.78 10.76 6.80
N VAL A 13 1.15 9.64 6.49
CA VAL A 13 1.82 8.53 5.78
C VAL A 13 2.30 9.01 4.40
N LEU A 14 1.44 9.72 3.67
CA LEU A 14 1.78 10.21 2.33
C LEU A 14 2.87 11.27 2.35
N SER A 15 2.92 12.11 3.39
CA SER A 15 3.88 13.23 3.46
C SER A 15 5.20 12.85 4.11
N LYS A 16 5.20 11.93 5.07
CA LYS A 16 6.39 11.58 5.86
C LYS A 16 6.89 10.16 5.62
N GLY A 17 6.05 9.29 5.07
CA GLY A 17 6.40 7.91 4.83
C GLY A 17 7.38 7.73 3.67
N LYS A 18 8.06 6.61 3.70
CA LYS A 18 8.80 6.13 2.54
C LYS A 18 7.85 5.44 1.58
N PHE A 19 8.28 5.23 0.36
CA PHE A 19 7.42 4.54 -0.62
C PHE A 19 8.24 3.65 -1.55
N VAL A 20 7.54 2.65 -2.07
CA VAL A 20 8.00 1.81 -3.17
C VAL A 20 6.92 1.87 -4.25
N ASN A 21 7.32 1.67 -5.52
CA ASN A 21 6.33 1.77 -6.60
C ASN A 21 6.56 0.72 -7.68
N SER A 22 5.50 0.44 -8.41
CA SER A 22 5.46 -0.41 -9.59
C SER A 22 4.71 0.33 -10.69
N ASN A 23 4.30 -0.37 -11.76
CA ASN A 23 3.61 0.27 -12.89
C ASN A 23 2.30 0.94 -12.48
N ASN A 24 1.48 0.26 -11.69
CA ASN A 24 0.13 0.72 -11.36
C ASN A 24 -0.01 1.25 -9.94
N LEU A 25 0.89 0.88 -9.04
CA LEU A 25 0.75 1.14 -7.61
C LEU A 25 1.99 1.80 -7.02
N ALA A 26 1.75 2.61 -6.01
CA ALA A 26 2.76 2.98 -5.02
C ALA A 26 2.24 2.57 -3.65
N ILE A 27 3.11 2.08 -2.78
CA ILE A 27 2.77 1.83 -1.38
C ILE A 27 3.65 2.74 -0.53
N TYR A 28 3.00 3.62 0.23
CA TYR A 28 3.66 4.45 1.23
C TYR A 28 3.59 3.74 2.56
N PHE A 29 4.67 3.74 3.33
CA PHE A 29 4.71 3.06 4.62
C PHE A 29 5.37 3.94 5.66
N PHE A 30 4.81 3.92 6.87
CA PHE A 30 5.24 4.77 7.96
C PHE A 30 5.00 4.07 9.31
N PRO A 31 5.97 4.11 10.24
CA PRO A 31 5.76 3.51 11.56
C PRO A 31 4.63 4.20 12.31
N ASN A 32 3.75 3.42 12.94
CA ASN A 32 2.59 3.97 13.66
C ASN A 32 2.67 3.82 15.19
N ARG A 33 3.65 3.06 15.71
CA ARG A 33 3.86 2.82 17.15
C ARG A 33 2.68 2.15 17.88
N LEU A 34 1.79 1.50 17.12
CA LEU A 34 0.57 0.90 17.68
C LEU A 34 0.64 -0.62 17.80
N ASN A 35 1.72 -1.24 17.38
CA ASN A 35 1.84 -2.69 17.27
C ASN A 35 0.70 -3.31 16.44
N LEU A 36 0.21 -2.54 15.46
CA LEU A 36 -0.85 -2.92 14.54
C LEU A 36 -0.39 -2.66 13.11
N LEU A 37 -0.95 -3.40 12.16
CA LEU A 37 -0.76 -3.14 10.74
C LEU A 37 -2.07 -2.56 10.21
N ARG A 38 -2.02 -1.32 9.73
CA ARG A 38 -3.21 -0.62 9.21
C ARG A 38 -3.03 -0.28 7.75
N PHE A 39 -4.13 -0.23 7.02
CA PHE A 39 -4.16 -0.08 5.57
C PHE A 39 -5.00 1.13 5.16
N GLY A 40 -4.55 1.82 4.13
CA GLY A 40 -5.32 2.85 3.46
C GLY A 40 -5.24 2.66 1.95
N PHE A 41 -6.27 3.09 1.23
CA PHE A 41 -6.36 2.90 -0.23
C PHE A 41 -6.81 4.20 -0.88
N ALA A 42 -6.04 4.69 -1.84
CA ALA A 42 -6.33 5.92 -2.56
C ALA A 42 -6.39 5.66 -4.06
N VAL A 43 -7.55 5.95 -4.64
CA VAL A 43 -7.75 5.92 -6.10
C VAL A 43 -8.33 7.27 -6.50
N GLY A 44 -7.54 8.05 -7.24
CA GLY A 44 -7.92 9.41 -7.63
C GLY A 44 -8.98 9.46 -8.72
N LYS A 45 -9.56 10.65 -8.91
CA LYS A 45 -10.63 10.89 -9.89
C LYS A 45 -10.21 10.58 -11.33
N LYS A 46 -8.92 10.64 -11.63
CA LYS A 46 -8.40 10.34 -12.97
C LYS A 46 -8.58 8.88 -13.38
N ALA A 47 -8.80 7.99 -12.42
CA ALA A 47 -9.02 6.57 -12.69
C ALA A 47 -10.43 6.26 -13.19
N GLY A 48 -11.35 7.23 -13.16
CA GLY A 48 -12.70 7.07 -13.68
C GLY A 48 -13.79 7.52 -12.71
N LYS A 49 -15.02 7.08 -12.99
CA LYS A 49 -16.18 7.40 -12.17
C LYS A 49 -16.12 6.66 -10.83
N ALA A 50 -16.99 7.05 -9.89
CA ALA A 50 -17.02 6.46 -8.55
C ALA A 50 -17.11 4.93 -8.55
N VAL A 51 -17.93 4.37 -9.43
CA VAL A 51 -18.10 2.90 -9.56
C VAL A 51 -16.77 2.25 -9.96
N GLU A 52 -16.08 2.83 -10.93
CA GLU A 52 -14.80 2.32 -11.42
C GLU A 52 -13.72 2.43 -10.34
N ARG A 53 -13.65 3.57 -9.64
CA ARG A 53 -12.70 3.77 -8.54
C ARG A 53 -12.93 2.78 -7.41
N ASN A 54 -14.18 2.54 -7.06
CA ASN A 54 -14.54 1.57 -6.01
C ASN A 54 -14.14 0.14 -6.40
N ARG A 55 -14.30 -0.21 -7.68
CA ARG A 55 -13.87 -1.51 -8.19
C ARG A 55 -12.36 -1.68 -8.05
N ILE A 56 -11.58 -0.66 -8.43
CA ILE A 56 -10.11 -0.69 -8.31
C ILE A 56 -9.71 -0.83 -6.82
N LYS A 57 -10.34 -0.05 -5.95
CA LYS A 57 -10.08 -0.15 -4.49
C LYS A 57 -10.33 -1.56 -3.97
N ARG A 58 -11.41 -2.18 -4.42
CA ARG A 58 -11.75 -3.56 -4.01
C ARG A 58 -10.68 -4.54 -4.46
N ILE A 59 -10.21 -4.42 -5.70
CA ILE A 59 -9.16 -5.27 -6.25
C ILE A 59 -7.87 -5.12 -5.44
N ILE A 60 -7.46 -3.89 -5.15
CA ILE A 60 -6.26 -3.61 -4.35
C ILE A 60 -6.40 -4.19 -2.95
N ARG A 61 -7.55 -3.97 -2.32
CA ARG A 61 -7.82 -4.46 -0.95
C ARG A 61 -7.75 -5.99 -0.89
N GLU A 62 -8.38 -6.68 -1.83
CA GLU A 62 -8.33 -8.14 -1.90
C GLU A 62 -6.90 -8.64 -2.14
N SER A 63 -6.17 -7.99 -3.04
CA SER A 63 -4.77 -8.34 -3.31
C SER A 63 -3.91 -8.17 -2.06
N ALA A 64 -4.09 -7.07 -1.34
CA ALA A 64 -3.35 -6.79 -0.10
C ALA A 64 -3.67 -7.82 0.98
N ARG A 65 -4.95 -8.17 1.13
CA ARG A 65 -5.42 -9.10 2.16
C ARG A 65 -4.94 -10.53 1.92
N LEU A 66 -4.91 -10.95 0.65
CA LEU A 66 -4.59 -12.33 0.29
C LEU A 66 -3.10 -12.57 0.04
N THR A 67 -2.28 -11.52 0.09
CA THR A 67 -0.84 -11.68 -0.03
C THR A 67 -0.29 -12.29 1.25
N THR A 68 0.46 -13.39 1.12
CA THR A 68 0.89 -14.23 2.24
C THR A 68 2.13 -13.74 2.96
N ILE A 69 2.70 -12.63 2.55
CA ILE A 69 3.93 -12.10 3.15
C ILE A 69 3.61 -11.49 4.52
N SER A 70 4.32 -11.95 5.54
CA SER A 70 4.21 -11.40 6.89
C SER A 70 4.90 -10.05 6.96
N PHE A 71 4.18 -9.04 7.43
CA PHE A 71 4.77 -7.76 7.78
C PHE A 71 4.97 -7.65 9.27
N ASN A 72 6.01 -6.91 9.65
CA ASN A 72 6.16 -6.47 11.03
C ASN A 72 4.98 -5.54 11.38
N LYS A 73 4.35 -5.80 12.52
CA LYS A 73 3.32 -4.92 13.06
C LYS A 73 3.92 -3.55 13.39
N GLY A 74 3.10 -2.53 13.44
CA GLY A 74 3.54 -1.19 13.78
C GLY A 74 3.73 -0.29 12.56
N TYR A 75 3.15 -0.63 11.43
CA TYR A 75 3.21 0.18 10.22
C TYR A 75 1.83 0.52 9.68
N ASP A 76 1.74 1.71 9.10
CA ASP A 76 0.63 2.10 8.24
C ASP A 76 1.08 1.99 6.79
N LEU A 77 0.28 1.33 5.97
CA LEU A 77 0.53 1.17 4.53
C LEU A 77 -0.57 1.86 3.76
N VAL A 78 -0.22 2.82 2.90
CA VAL A 78 -1.19 3.48 2.02
C VAL A 78 -0.89 3.10 0.58
N PHE A 79 -1.86 2.45 -0.04
CA PHE A 79 -1.80 2.02 -1.44
C PHE A 79 -2.37 3.14 -2.30
N VAL A 80 -1.58 3.61 -3.26
CA VAL A 80 -1.99 4.67 -4.17
C VAL A 80 -2.01 4.13 -5.59
N TRP A 81 -3.17 4.23 -6.25
CA TRP A 81 -3.31 3.87 -7.66
C TRP A 81 -2.73 4.98 -8.52
N LYS A 82 -1.78 4.64 -9.35
CA LYS A 82 -1.03 5.61 -10.18
C LYS A 82 -1.55 5.72 -11.60
N ASN A 83 -2.25 4.70 -12.07
CA ASN A 83 -2.54 4.54 -13.48
C ASN A 83 -3.88 5.16 -13.87
N LYS A 84 -4.00 5.53 -15.16
CA LYS A 84 -5.23 6.05 -15.77
C LYS A 84 -5.97 4.98 -16.56
N VAL A 85 -5.58 3.71 -16.40
CA VAL A 85 -6.19 2.60 -17.13
C VAL A 85 -7.64 2.42 -16.67
N SER A 86 -8.52 2.15 -17.63
CA SER A 86 -9.92 1.83 -17.34
C SER A 86 -10.01 0.63 -16.39
N ALA A 87 -10.97 0.68 -15.46
CA ALA A 87 -11.24 -0.40 -14.52
C ALA A 87 -11.48 -1.75 -15.21
N ASP A 88 -12.00 -1.73 -16.43
CA ASP A 88 -12.28 -2.95 -17.20
C ASP A 88 -11.02 -3.71 -17.58
N ASN A 89 -9.89 -3.00 -17.67
CA ASN A 89 -8.59 -3.59 -18.02
C ASN A 89 -7.76 -3.97 -16.80
N VAL A 90 -8.26 -3.75 -15.60
CA VAL A 90 -7.56 -4.06 -14.36
C VAL A 90 -7.90 -5.48 -13.93
N LYS A 91 -6.91 -6.35 -13.92
CA LYS A 91 -7.08 -7.76 -13.54
C LYS A 91 -6.52 -8.00 -12.15
N TYR A 92 -7.28 -8.70 -11.33
CA TYR A 92 -6.89 -9.05 -9.97
C TYR A 92 -5.53 -9.73 -9.90
N ILE A 93 -5.27 -10.72 -10.77
CA ILE A 93 -4.03 -11.49 -10.74
C ILE A 93 -2.79 -10.60 -10.97
N ASP A 94 -2.91 -9.61 -11.85
CA ASP A 94 -1.81 -8.69 -12.15
C ASP A 94 -1.52 -7.77 -10.95
N ILE A 95 -2.57 -7.27 -10.32
CA ILE A 95 -2.44 -6.40 -9.15
C ILE A 95 -1.88 -7.19 -7.96
N LYS A 96 -2.31 -8.43 -7.78
CA LYS A 96 -1.78 -9.29 -6.74
C LYS A 96 -0.27 -9.50 -6.87
N LYS A 97 0.22 -9.72 -8.09
CA LYS A 97 1.65 -9.85 -8.36
C LYS A 97 2.41 -8.56 -8.04
N GLU A 98 1.85 -7.41 -8.40
CA GLU A 98 2.46 -6.12 -8.05
C GLU A 98 2.54 -5.93 -6.55
N VAL A 99 1.47 -6.25 -5.82
CA VAL A 99 1.44 -6.13 -4.36
C VAL A 99 2.50 -7.03 -3.72
N GLU A 100 2.62 -8.26 -4.16
CA GLU A 100 3.64 -9.18 -3.67
C GLU A 100 5.06 -8.63 -3.89
N TYR A 101 5.32 -8.13 -5.08
CA TYR A 101 6.59 -7.51 -5.42
C TYR A 101 6.89 -6.31 -4.53
N LEU A 102 5.91 -5.43 -4.34
CA LEU A 102 6.07 -4.24 -3.51
C LEU A 102 6.26 -4.58 -2.04
N TYR A 103 5.57 -5.59 -1.54
CA TYR A 103 5.74 -6.06 -0.17
C TYR A 103 7.17 -6.55 0.08
N HIS A 104 7.75 -7.30 -0.86
CA HIS A 104 9.14 -7.72 -0.76
C HIS A 104 10.09 -6.52 -0.71
N LYS A 105 9.85 -5.50 -1.51
CA LYS A 105 10.67 -4.28 -1.51
C LYS A 105 10.58 -3.54 -0.17
N ILE A 106 9.38 -3.42 0.39
CA ILE A 106 9.18 -2.79 1.70
C ILE A 106 9.91 -3.59 2.77
N GLN A 107 9.79 -4.91 2.74
CA GLN A 107 10.45 -5.78 3.71
C GLN A 107 11.96 -5.58 3.71
N LYS A 108 12.56 -5.48 2.52
CA LYS A 108 14.00 -5.21 2.39
C LYS A 108 14.38 -3.85 2.97
N GLU A 109 13.58 -2.81 2.71
CA GLU A 109 13.81 -1.48 3.25
C GLU A 109 13.79 -1.48 4.77
N ILE A 110 12.79 -2.13 5.37
CA ILE A 110 12.66 -2.25 6.82
C ILE A 110 13.84 -3.00 7.42
N ASN A 111 14.23 -4.13 6.81
CA ASN A 111 15.36 -4.93 7.27
C ASN A 111 16.68 -4.18 7.16
N ASN A 112 16.89 -3.44 6.09
CA ASN A 112 18.10 -2.64 5.91
C ASN A 112 18.20 -1.54 6.97
N GLU A 113 17.11 -0.89 7.32
CA GLU A 113 17.07 0.10 8.41
C GLU A 113 17.45 -0.52 9.74
N LYS A 114 16.92 -1.70 10.05
CA LYS A 114 17.24 -2.42 11.28
C LYS A 114 18.72 -2.82 11.35
N ILE A 115 19.29 -3.25 10.23
CA ILE A 115 20.70 -3.60 10.14
C ILE A 115 21.56 -2.37 10.36
N SER A 116 21.23 -1.23 9.73
CA SER A 116 21.92 0.04 9.88
C SER A 116 21.93 0.50 11.33
N ILE A 117 20.80 0.40 12.01
CA ILE A 117 20.67 0.75 13.44
C ILE A 117 21.53 -0.16 14.31
N LYS A 118 21.56 -1.47 13.99
CA LYS A 118 22.35 -2.44 14.76
C LYS A 118 23.86 -2.31 14.55
N SER A 119 24.28 -1.80 13.39
CA SER A 119 25.71 -1.67 13.08
C SER A 119 26.32 -0.37 13.65
N ASN A 120 25.49 0.49 14.17
CA ASN A 120 25.93 1.73 14.86
C ASN A 120 25.94 1.51 16.36
#